data_fe5baade3f937cef28985c57180529d3
#
_entry.id   fe5baade3f937cef28985c57180529d3
#
_cell.length_a   1.000
_cell.length_b   1.000
_cell.length_c   1.000
_cell.angle_alpha   90.00
_cell.angle_beta   90.00
_cell.angle_gamma   90.00
#
_symmetry.space_group_name_H-M   'P 1'
#
loop_
_entity.id
_entity.type
_entity.pdbx_description
1 polymer ?
#
loop_
_entity_poly.entity_id
_entity_poly.type
_entity_poly.pdbx_seq_one_letter_code
_entity_poly.pdbx_strand_id
1 'polypeptide(L)'
;MTNKHHKSKKQEPAGPERILPKPNAKIRVNILYDDGHVLALDKPVGLPTQPGRGHIDDTLVNAAFATHGEALSKLGADRDWGLLHRLDMDVGGVVLMGLTDIGYDSVRAQFEDRTIAKKYLAIAHNAPPADTGRCTRELAEVIRGDMKVSVHVPRGGEEAQTRWKVLSKSKTHCLLEVEPLTGRLHQIRAHLAMVGCPIVGERVYRAELPPNTSRAPAGRSQEPLLLQAWEIEFRCVAGTRQRVRSKLGIDMLQFATQQRWQIPV
;
A
#
# COMPACT_ATOMS: atom_id res chain seq x y z
N MET A 1 -46.74 2.74 30.78
CA MET A 1 -46.79 2.21 29.39
C MET A 1 -45.72 2.95 28.60
N THR A 2 -44.52 2.37 28.44
CA THR A 2 -43.35 2.99 27.79
C THR A 2 -43.17 2.30 26.46
N ASN A 3 -43.43 3.06 25.39
CA ASN A 3 -43.30 2.61 24.00
C ASN A 3 -41.81 2.64 23.59
N LYS A 4 -41.18 1.46 23.47
CA LYS A 4 -39.84 1.31 22.90
C LYS A 4 -39.93 1.36 21.36
N HIS A 5 -39.51 2.46 20.78
CA HIS A 5 -39.33 2.54 19.34
C HIS A 5 -38.12 1.68 18.92
N HIS A 6 -38.40 0.56 18.28
CA HIS A 6 -37.45 -0.22 17.53
C HIS A 6 -37.07 0.58 16.27
N LYS A 7 -35.87 1.19 16.28
CA LYS A 7 -35.26 1.70 15.03
C LYS A 7 -34.85 0.50 14.17
N SER A 8 -35.59 0.25 13.10
CA SER A 8 -35.17 -0.68 12.04
C SER A 8 -33.85 -0.22 11.46
N LYS A 9 -32.81 -1.06 11.53
CA LYS A 9 -31.58 -0.86 10.77
C LYS A 9 -31.94 -0.88 9.29
N LYS A 10 -31.79 0.25 8.59
CA LYS A 10 -31.81 0.31 7.12
C LYS A 10 -30.71 -0.63 6.64
N GLN A 11 -31.07 -1.67 5.90
CA GLN A 11 -30.13 -2.46 5.11
C GLN A 11 -29.47 -1.51 4.12
N GLU A 12 -28.14 -1.38 4.20
CA GLU A 12 -27.38 -0.73 3.14
C GLU A 12 -27.62 -1.48 1.83
N PRO A 13 -27.75 -0.77 0.69
CA PRO A 13 -27.92 -1.43 -0.61
C PRO A 13 -26.74 -2.36 -0.85
N ALA A 14 -27.04 -3.59 -1.25
CA ALA A 14 -26.03 -4.57 -1.65
C ALA A 14 -25.07 -3.91 -2.64
N GLY A 15 -23.77 -3.88 -2.31
CA GLY A 15 -22.76 -3.37 -3.22
C GLY A 15 -22.77 -4.17 -4.53
N PRO A 16 -22.15 -3.66 -5.61
CA PRO A 16 -22.13 -4.35 -6.90
C PRO A 16 -21.65 -5.79 -6.71
N GLU A 17 -22.36 -6.71 -7.35
CA GLU A 17 -22.07 -8.14 -7.32
C GLU A 17 -20.58 -8.37 -7.60
N ARG A 18 -19.84 -8.88 -6.58
CA ARG A 18 -18.40 -9.10 -6.71
C ARG A 18 -18.16 -10.35 -7.55
N ILE A 19 -17.82 -10.14 -8.80
CA ILE A 19 -17.57 -11.22 -9.77
C ILE A 19 -16.31 -11.99 -9.39
N LEU A 20 -16.35 -13.32 -9.49
CA LEU A 20 -15.19 -14.19 -9.29
C LEU A 20 -14.02 -13.76 -10.20
N PRO A 21 -12.83 -13.47 -9.66
CA PRO A 21 -11.68 -13.07 -10.46
C PRO A 21 -11.26 -14.19 -11.43
N LYS A 22 -11.03 -13.84 -12.70
CA LYS A 22 -10.56 -14.79 -13.70
C LYS A 22 -9.06 -15.07 -13.49
N PRO A 23 -8.61 -16.34 -13.51
CA PRO A 23 -7.19 -16.68 -13.48
C PRO A 23 -6.44 -16.08 -14.67
N ASN A 24 -5.24 -15.49 -14.43
CA ASN A 24 -4.39 -14.97 -15.50
C ASN A 24 -2.92 -15.43 -15.31
N ALA A 25 -2.57 -16.57 -15.89
CA ALA A 25 -1.24 -17.14 -15.81
C ALA A 25 -0.16 -16.38 -16.64
N LYS A 26 -0.56 -15.37 -17.45
CA LYS A 26 0.40 -14.53 -18.18
C LYS A 26 1.09 -13.53 -17.25
N ILE A 27 0.47 -13.18 -16.13
CA ILE A 27 1.03 -12.29 -15.14
C ILE A 27 1.95 -13.10 -14.23
N ARG A 28 3.26 -12.83 -14.32
CA ARG A 28 4.25 -13.49 -13.47
C ARG A 28 4.46 -12.70 -12.19
N VAL A 29 4.22 -13.35 -11.05
CA VAL A 29 4.43 -12.78 -9.71
C VAL A 29 5.24 -13.77 -8.89
N ASN A 30 6.27 -13.30 -8.20
CA ASN A 30 7.06 -14.15 -7.32
C ASN A 30 6.30 -14.41 -6.01
N ILE A 31 6.31 -15.65 -5.58
CA ILE A 31 5.86 -16.05 -4.24
C ILE A 31 7.05 -15.84 -3.30
N LEU A 32 6.85 -15.03 -2.25
CA LEU A 32 7.84 -14.73 -1.23
C LEU A 32 7.68 -15.60 0.01
N TYR A 33 6.46 -16.04 0.27
CA TYR A 33 6.10 -16.90 1.40
C TYR A 33 4.80 -17.64 1.09
N ASP A 34 4.73 -18.90 1.48
CA ASP A 34 3.54 -19.73 1.39
C ASP A 34 3.64 -20.84 2.45
N ASP A 35 2.70 -20.86 3.43
CA ASP A 35 2.60 -21.91 4.45
C ASP A 35 1.30 -22.73 4.34
N GLY A 36 0.59 -22.58 3.22
CA GLY A 36 -0.73 -23.19 2.97
C GLY A 36 -1.89 -22.45 3.64
N HIS A 37 -1.64 -21.48 4.53
CA HIS A 37 -2.65 -20.65 5.19
C HIS A 37 -2.55 -19.18 4.75
N VAL A 38 -1.35 -18.70 4.56
CA VAL A 38 -1.04 -17.32 4.16
C VAL A 38 -0.03 -17.33 3.02
N LEU A 39 -0.32 -16.52 2.01
CA LEU A 39 0.51 -16.31 0.83
C LEU A 39 1.06 -14.87 0.85
N ALA A 40 2.35 -14.69 0.61
CA ALA A 40 2.93 -13.40 0.34
C ALA A 40 3.45 -13.33 -1.09
N LEU A 41 2.99 -12.33 -1.83
CA LEU A 41 3.34 -12.10 -3.23
C LEU A 41 4.19 -10.84 -3.37
N ASP A 42 5.14 -10.86 -4.30
CA ASP A 42 5.93 -9.70 -4.70
C ASP A 42 5.25 -8.98 -5.87
N LYS A 43 4.40 -8.01 -5.56
CA LYS A 43 3.67 -7.27 -6.58
C LYS A 43 4.64 -6.40 -7.39
N PRO A 44 4.73 -6.56 -8.71
CA PRO A 44 5.51 -5.64 -9.54
C PRO A 44 4.89 -4.23 -9.59
N VAL A 45 5.72 -3.23 -9.86
CA VAL A 45 5.27 -1.87 -10.19
C VAL A 45 4.44 -1.90 -11.47
N GLY A 46 3.40 -1.08 -11.54
CA GLY A 46 2.51 -0.98 -12.69
C GLY A 46 1.37 -2.01 -12.71
N LEU A 47 1.39 -3.01 -11.81
CA LEU A 47 0.32 -3.99 -11.68
C LEU A 47 -0.71 -3.52 -10.64
N PRO A 48 -2.01 -3.39 -10.98
CA PRO A 48 -3.05 -3.16 -9.98
C PRO A 48 -3.15 -4.34 -9.00
N THR A 49 -3.50 -4.07 -7.74
CA THR A 49 -3.64 -5.14 -6.75
C THR A 49 -4.88 -5.99 -7.00
N GLN A 50 -6.02 -5.37 -7.30
CA GLN A 50 -7.32 -6.04 -7.46
C GLN A 50 -8.08 -5.49 -8.67
N PRO A 51 -9.06 -6.23 -9.20
CA PRO A 51 -9.92 -5.75 -10.27
C PRO A 51 -10.60 -4.42 -9.93
N GLY A 52 -10.71 -3.55 -10.93
CA GLY A 52 -11.29 -2.23 -10.82
C GLY A 52 -11.50 -1.57 -12.18
N ARG A 53 -11.78 -0.27 -12.19
CA ARG A 53 -12.02 0.49 -13.43
C ARG A 53 -10.83 0.39 -14.39
N GLY A 54 -11.07 -0.18 -15.56
CA GLY A 54 -10.04 -0.36 -16.61
C GLY A 54 -9.14 -1.57 -16.45
N HIS A 55 -9.27 -2.32 -15.34
CA HIS A 55 -8.46 -3.50 -15.03
C HIS A 55 -9.37 -4.60 -14.46
N ILE A 56 -9.75 -5.56 -15.29
CA ILE A 56 -10.72 -6.62 -14.92
C ILE A 56 -10.00 -7.94 -14.66
N ASP A 57 -9.02 -8.28 -15.49
CA ASP A 57 -8.33 -9.58 -15.48
C ASP A 57 -6.79 -9.47 -15.53
N ASP A 58 -6.27 -8.27 -15.34
CA ASP A 58 -4.85 -7.92 -15.38
C ASP A 58 -4.33 -7.39 -14.03
N THR A 59 -4.70 -8.07 -12.92
CA THR A 59 -4.34 -7.64 -11.56
C THR A 59 -3.56 -8.72 -10.79
N LEU A 60 -2.99 -8.34 -9.63
CA LEU A 60 -2.33 -9.29 -8.73
C LEU A 60 -3.27 -10.42 -8.29
N VAL A 61 -4.53 -10.10 -7.99
CA VAL A 61 -5.54 -11.11 -7.63
C VAL A 61 -5.74 -12.10 -8.76
N ASN A 62 -5.81 -11.65 -10.03
CA ASN A 62 -5.93 -12.56 -11.18
C ASN A 62 -4.69 -13.47 -11.34
N ALA A 63 -3.49 -12.96 -11.05
CA ALA A 63 -2.28 -13.77 -11.02
C ALA A 63 -2.32 -14.82 -9.89
N ALA A 64 -2.76 -14.43 -8.68
CA ALA A 64 -2.92 -15.35 -7.55
C ALA A 64 -3.96 -16.45 -7.86
N PHE A 65 -5.05 -16.12 -8.54
CA PHE A 65 -6.03 -17.11 -8.99
C PHE A 65 -5.47 -18.14 -9.98
N ALA A 66 -4.44 -17.80 -10.74
CA ALA A 66 -3.82 -18.76 -11.66
C ALA A 66 -3.03 -19.87 -10.93
N THR A 67 -2.59 -19.60 -9.69
CA THR A 67 -1.80 -20.56 -8.89
C THR A 67 -2.58 -21.14 -7.71
N HIS A 68 -3.46 -20.35 -7.07
CA HIS A 68 -4.17 -20.69 -5.83
C HIS A 68 -5.70 -20.54 -5.98
N GLY A 69 -6.23 -20.55 -7.20
CA GLY A 69 -7.63 -20.24 -7.49
C GLY A 69 -8.65 -21.08 -6.73
N GLU A 70 -8.37 -22.36 -6.47
CA GLU A 70 -9.26 -23.22 -5.68
C GLU A 70 -9.39 -22.71 -4.21
N ALA A 71 -8.28 -22.44 -3.56
CA ALA A 71 -8.26 -21.94 -2.18
C ALA A 71 -8.93 -20.55 -2.08
N LEU A 72 -8.59 -19.63 -3.00
CA LEU A 72 -9.14 -18.28 -3.03
C LEU A 72 -10.64 -18.26 -3.34
N SER A 73 -11.12 -19.16 -4.21
CA SER A 73 -12.54 -19.30 -4.51
C SER A 73 -13.36 -19.76 -3.30
N LYS A 74 -12.78 -20.62 -2.45
CA LYS A 74 -13.43 -21.09 -1.21
C LYS A 74 -13.60 -19.97 -0.19
N LEU A 75 -12.67 -19.02 -0.12
CA LEU A 75 -12.78 -17.82 0.74
C LEU A 75 -13.89 -16.87 0.29
N GLY A 76 -14.17 -16.83 -1.00
CA GLY A 76 -15.27 -16.06 -1.56
C GLY A 76 -15.11 -14.55 -1.48
N ALA A 77 -16.16 -13.86 -1.92
CA ALA A 77 -16.23 -12.41 -1.96
C ALA A 77 -16.23 -11.76 -0.57
N ASP A 78 -16.76 -12.45 0.45
CA ASP A 78 -16.85 -11.94 1.83
C ASP A 78 -15.48 -11.75 2.47
N ARG A 79 -14.48 -12.51 2.00
CA ARG A 79 -13.08 -12.35 2.40
C ARG A 79 -12.21 -11.75 1.29
N ASP A 80 -12.80 -10.92 0.43
CA ASP A 80 -12.08 -10.26 -0.67
C ASP A 80 -11.21 -11.22 -1.50
N TRP A 81 -11.67 -12.47 -1.70
CA TRP A 81 -10.92 -13.52 -2.37
C TRP A 81 -9.51 -13.75 -1.76
N GLY A 82 -9.41 -13.67 -0.44
CA GLY A 82 -8.18 -13.80 0.31
C GLY A 82 -7.33 -12.54 0.40
N LEU A 83 -7.65 -11.45 -0.27
CA LEU A 83 -6.85 -10.23 -0.25
C LEU A 83 -6.91 -9.54 1.11
N LEU A 84 -5.78 -9.44 1.82
CA LEU A 84 -5.70 -8.87 3.17
C LEU A 84 -5.43 -7.36 3.16
N HIS A 85 -4.70 -6.86 2.18
CA HIS A 85 -4.41 -5.44 1.96
C HIS A 85 -4.01 -5.18 0.52
N ARG A 86 -3.87 -3.90 0.17
CA ARG A 86 -3.53 -3.50 -1.18
C ARG A 86 -2.40 -2.49 -1.24
N LEU A 87 -1.74 -2.42 -2.39
CA LEU A 87 -0.79 -1.39 -2.78
C LEU A 87 -1.34 -0.61 -3.97
N ASP A 88 -0.91 0.64 -4.10
CA ASP A 88 -1.18 1.44 -5.30
C ASP A 88 -0.58 0.74 -6.54
N MET A 89 -1.10 1.00 -7.72
CA MET A 89 -0.61 0.41 -8.97
C MET A 89 0.88 0.70 -9.17
N ASP A 90 1.31 1.93 -8.90
CA ASP A 90 2.71 2.38 -9.07
C ASP A 90 3.65 1.95 -7.92
N VAL A 91 3.14 1.26 -6.90
CA VAL A 91 3.93 0.77 -5.76
C VAL A 91 4.13 -0.73 -5.88
N GLY A 92 5.38 -1.16 -5.92
CA GLY A 92 5.75 -2.58 -5.87
C GLY A 92 5.98 -3.07 -4.45
N GLY A 93 6.09 -4.41 -4.27
CA GLY A 93 6.48 -5.02 -3.01
C GLY A 93 5.48 -6.02 -2.43
N VAL A 94 5.62 -6.33 -1.16
CA VAL A 94 4.92 -7.43 -0.49
C VAL A 94 3.43 -7.16 -0.34
N VAL A 95 2.61 -8.11 -0.81
CA VAL A 95 1.17 -8.18 -0.57
C VAL A 95 0.83 -9.52 0.06
N LEU A 96 0.07 -9.51 1.17
CA LEU A 96 -0.41 -10.72 1.84
C LEU A 96 -1.82 -11.09 1.36
N MET A 97 -2.04 -12.40 1.22
CA MET A 97 -3.34 -13.02 0.96
C MET A 97 -3.54 -14.19 1.91
N GLY A 98 -4.77 -14.42 2.38
CA GLY A 98 -5.16 -15.64 3.06
C GLY A 98 -5.45 -16.73 2.02
N LEU A 99 -5.11 -17.99 2.34
CA LEU A 99 -5.45 -19.16 1.55
C LEU A 99 -6.52 -20.04 2.24
N THR A 100 -6.72 -19.86 3.54
CA THR A 100 -7.74 -20.55 4.34
C THR A 100 -8.48 -19.54 5.22
N ASP A 101 -9.68 -19.91 5.69
CA ASP A 101 -10.47 -19.07 6.61
C ASP A 101 -9.65 -18.66 7.83
N ILE A 102 -9.01 -19.63 8.50
CA ILE A 102 -8.20 -19.36 9.68
C ILE A 102 -6.97 -18.47 9.36
N GLY A 103 -6.33 -18.67 8.21
CA GLY A 103 -5.22 -17.84 7.75
C GLY A 103 -5.65 -16.40 7.50
N TYR A 104 -6.74 -16.23 6.75
CA TYR A 104 -7.30 -14.91 6.46
C TYR A 104 -7.74 -14.19 7.75
N ASP A 105 -8.58 -14.82 8.56
CA ASP A 105 -9.15 -14.19 9.76
C ASP A 105 -8.06 -13.84 10.79
N SER A 106 -7.07 -14.72 10.99
CA SER A 106 -5.94 -14.47 11.90
C SER A 106 -5.09 -13.28 11.48
N VAL A 107 -4.77 -13.15 10.19
CA VAL A 107 -3.94 -12.03 9.71
C VAL A 107 -4.79 -10.76 9.57
N ARG A 108 -6.07 -10.88 9.22
CA ARG A 108 -7.00 -9.76 9.17
C ARG A 108 -7.15 -9.09 10.53
N ALA A 109 -7.31 -9.85 11.61
CA ALA A 109 -7.33 -9.35 12.98
C ALA A 109 -6.06 -8.55 13.31
N GLN A 110 -4.88 -9.02 12.89
CA GLN A 110 -3.63 -8.30 13.12
C GLN A 110 -3.55 -6.96 12.35
N PHE A 111 -4.19 -6.84 11.18
CA PHE A 111 -4.33 -5.54 10.49
C PHE A 111 -5.26 -4.60 11.25
N GLU A 112 -6.37 -5.10 11.77
CA GLU A 112 -7.35 -4.33 12.55
C GLU A 112 -6.78 -3.85 13.88
N ASP A 113 -6.05 -4.73 14.58
CA ASP A 113 -5.34 -4.43 15.83
C ASP A 113 -4.05 -3.63 15.62
N ARG A 114 -3.66 -3.34 14.38
CA ARG A 114 -2.43 -2.61 14.00
C ARG A 114 -1.15 -3.27 14.56
N THR A 115 -1.13 -4.60 14.67
CA THR A 115 0.03 -5.37 15.18
C THR A 115 0.97 -5.83 14.07
N ILE A 116 0.55 -5.72 12.80
CA ILE A 116 1.40 -5.94 11.64
C ILE A 116 2.37 -4.77 11.46
N ALA A 117 3.67 -5.06 11.39
CA ALA A 117 4.67 -4.07 11.02
C ALA A 117 4.85 -4.06 9.50
N LYS A 118 4.73 -2.87 8.90
CA LYS A 118 4.93 -2.64 7.46
C LYS A 118 6.03 -1.62 7.28
N LYS A 119 7.08 -1.97 6.55
CA LYS A 119 8.14 -1.04 6.21
C LYS A 119 8.19 -0.82 4.71
N TYR A 120 8.25 0.43 4.35
CA TYR A 120 8.44 0.89 2.98
C TYR A 120 9.80 1.54 2.87
N LEU A 121 10.40 1.44 1.70
CA LEU A 121 11.52 2.29 1.31
C LEU A 121 10.99 3.34 0.35
N ALA A 122 11.39 4.58 0.58
CA ALA A 122 11.04 5.70 -0.28
C ALA A 122 12.29 6.52 -0.59
N ILE A 123 12.48 6.91 -1.85
CA ILE A 123 13.44 7.94 -2.22
C ILE A 123 12.65 9.21 -2.48
N ALA A 124 12.97 10.27 -1.75
CA ALA A 124 12.24 11.51 -1.78
C ALA A 124 13.15 12.70 -2.15
N HIS A 125 12.55 13.75 -2.73
CA HIS A 125 13.20 15.04 -2.89
C HIS A 125 13.32 15.72 -1.53
N ASN A 126 14.46 16.38 -1.28
CA ASN A 126 14.82 16.99 -0.01
C ASN A 126 14.93 15.96 1.15
N ALA A 127 15.20 16.45 2.34
CA ALA A 127 15.14 15.66 3.56
C ALA A 127 14.07 16.25 4.48
N PRO A 128 13.39 15.42 5.29
CA PRO A 128 12.44 15.91 6.28
C PRO A 128 13.16 16.77 7.34
N PRO A 129 12.42 17.59 8.10
CA PRO A 129 13.01 18.50 9.10
C PRO A 129 13.87 17.81 10.17
N ALA A 130 13.62 16.50 10.41
CA ALA A 130 14.40 15.68 11.34
C ALA A 130 14.63 14.29 10.75
N ASP A 131 15.75 13.66 11.10
CA ASP A 131 16.12 12.33 10.59
C ASP A 131 15.14 11.22 11.03
N THR A 132 14.38 11.46 12.11
CA THR A 132 13.24 10.62 12.51
C THR A 132 12.05 11.50 12.80
N GLY A 133 10.86 11.03 12.46
CA GLY A 133 9.66 11.82 12.70
C GLY A 133 8.36 11.06 12.42
N ARG A 134 7.26 11.78 12.57
CA ARG A 134 5.92 11.28 12.28
C ARG A 134 5.02 12.38 11.71
N CYS A 135 4.12 11.99 10.82
CA CYS A 135 3.00 12.80 10.38
C CYS A 135 1.70 12.14 10.87
N THR A 136 0.83 12.93 11.50
CA THR A 136 -0.46 12.47 12.07
C THR A 136 -1.64 13.28 11.50
N ARG A 137 -1.47 13.89 10.32
CA ARG A 137 -2.51 14.70 9.69
C ARG A 137 -3.62 13.80 9.17
N GLU A 138 -4.85 14.12 9.54
CA GLU A 138 -6.04 13.42 9.05
C GLU A 138 -6.13 13.53 7.52
N LEU A 139 -6.59 12.46 6.90
CA LEU A 139 -6.77 12.36 5.46
C LEU A 139 -8.23 12.09 5.12
N ALA A 140 -8.74 12.76 4.08
CA ALA A 140 -10.03 12.48 3.49
C ALA A 140 -9.86 12.09 2.02
N GLU A 141 -10.64 11.13 1.55
CA GLU A 141 -10.70 10.78 0.14
C GLU A 141 -11.54 11.80 -0.62
N VAL A 142 -11.01 12.35 -1.69
CA VAL A 142 -11.71 13.24 -2.62
C VAL A 142 -11.53 12.76 -4.05
N ILE A 143 -12.44 13.16 -4.93
CA ILE A 143 -12.33 12.90 -6.36
C ILE A 143 -11.70 14.12 -7.02
N ARG A 144 -10.56 13.94 -7.70
CA ARG A 144 -9.92 14.95 -8.55
C ARG A 144 -9.88 14.42 -9.98
N GLY A 145 -10.69 14.99 -10.86
CA GLY A 145 -10.92 14.42 -12.19
C GLY A 145 -11.49 13.02 -12.08
N ASP A 146 -10.83 12.05 -12.69
CA ASP A 146 -11.24 10.63 -12.67
C ASP A 146 -10.60 9.80 -11.54
N MET A 147 -9.80 10.41 -10.69
CA MET A 147 -9.02 9.69 -9.65
C MET A 147 -9.51 10.02 -8.24
N LYS A 148 -9.56 9.00 -7.39
CA LYS A 148 -9.63 9.17 -5.94
C LYS A 148 -8.23 9.49 -5.41
N VAL A 149 -8.13 10.52 -4.58
CA VAL A 149 -6.88 10.95 -3.93
C VAL A 149 -7.15 11.27 -2.47
N SER A 150 -6.14 11.19 -1.63
CA SER A 150 -6.22 11.60 -0.24
C SER A 150 -5.74 13.04 -0.06
N VAL A 151 -6.50 13.85 0.62
CA VAL A 151 -6.13 15.23 0.97
C VAL A 151 -6.14 15.42 2.48
N HIS A 152 -5.28 16.30 2.97
CA HIS A 152 -5.36 16.71 4.35
C HIS A 152 -6.61 17.57 4.58
N VAL A 153 -7.32 17.27 5.67
CA VAL A 153 -8.43 18.08 6.16
C VAL A 153 -8.18 18.42 7.63
N PRO A 154 -8.50 19.64 8.07
CA PRO A 154 -8.25 20.06 9.46
C PRO A 154 -9.12 19.32 10.48
N ARG A 155 -10.30 18.85 10.05
CA ARG A 155 -11.28 18.10 10.88
C ARG A 155 -12.15 17.22 10.00
N GLY A 156 -12.57 16.07 10.55
CA GLY A 156 -13.52 15.17 9.89
C GLY A 156 -12.89 14.27 8.86
N GLY A 157 -11.57 14.18 8.82
CA GLY A 157 -10.83 13.16 8.07
C GLY A 157 -10.70 11.86 8.85
N GLU A 158 -10.11 10.89 8.22
CA GLU A 158 -9.73 9.65 8.87
C GLU A 158 -8.35 9.76 9.50
N GLU A 159 -8.18 9.17 10.69
CA GLU A 159 -6.89 9.07 11.36
C GLU A 159 -5.85 8.45 10.41
N ALA A 160 -4.74 9.15 10.22
CA ALA A 160 -3.62 8.69 9.41
C ALA A 160 -2.31 8.97 10.13
N GLN A 161 -1.47 7.94 10.28
CA GLN A 161 -0.19 8.04 10.97
C GLN A 161 0.91 7.38 10.16
N THR A 162 1.97 8.13 9.87
CA THR A 162 3.15 7.67 9.14
C THR A 162 4.40 8.09 9.90
N ARG A 163 5.28 7.14 10.22
CA ARG A 163 6.61 7.38 10.78
C ARG A 163 7.65 7.29 9.68
N TRP A 164 8.78 7.95 9.87
CA TRP A 164 9.94 7.81 8.99
C TRP A 164 11.24 7.83 9.78
N LYS A 165 12.26 7.25 9.14
CA LYS A 165 13.65 7.33 9.51
C LYS A 165 14.47 7.59 8.24
N VAL A 166 15.31 8.61 8.25
CA VAL A 166 16.28 8.87 7.18
C VAL A 166 17.39 7.82 7.28
N LEU A 167 17.60 7.08 6.21
CA LEU A 167 18.68 6.10 6.10
C LEU A 167 19.94 6.72 5.45
N SER A 168 19.72 7.56 4.44
CA SER A 168 20.78 8.28 3.74
C SER A 168 20.22 9.59 3.17
N LYS A 169 21.07 10.61 3.01
CA LYS A 169 20.68 11.90 2.41
C LYS A 169 21.81 12.52 1.60
N SER A 170 21.44 13.24 0.57
CA SER A 170 22.30 14.15 -0.22
C SER A 170 21.76 15.58 -0.11
N LYS A 171 22.28 16.51 -0.91
CA LYS A 171 21.80 17.91 -0.91
C LYS A 171 20.34 18.04 -1.39
N THR A 172 19.88 17.13 -2.24
CA THR A 172 18.60 17.24 -2.96
C THR A 172 17.66 16.07 -2.74
N HIS A 173 18.13 14.95 -2.20
CA HIS A 173 17.34 13.73 -2.03
C HIS A 173 17.63 13.03 -0.71
N CYS A 174 16.73 12.18 -0.27
CA CYS A 174 16.95 11.27 0.85
C CYS A 174 16.34 9.90 0.60
N LEU A 175 16.94 8.88 1.22
CA LEU A 175 16.39 7.53 1.34
C LEU A 175 15.73 7.41 2.72
N LEU A 176 14.47 7.01 2.74
CA LEU A 176 13.66 6.89 3.94
C LEU A 176 13.22 5.44 4.14
N GLU A 177 13.31 4.94 5.36
CA GLU A 177 12.45 3.86 5.84
C GLU A 177 11.17 4.51 6.36
N VAL A 178 10.01 4.05 5.88
CA VAL A 178 8.70 4.63 6.20
C VAL A 178 7.78 3.55 6.73
N GLU A 179 7.16 3.81 7.87
CA GLU A 179 6.24 2.90 8.55
C GLU A 179 4.84 3.53 8.62
N PRO A 180 3.88 3.08 7.79
CA PRO A 180 2.48 3.51 7.91
C PRO A 180 1.80 2.70 9.02
N LEU A 181 1.39 3.37 10.11
CA LEU A 181 0.65 2.76 11.23
C LEU A 181 -0.84 2.59 10.93
N THR A 182 -1.34 3.31 9.94
CA THR A 182 -2.69 3.21 9.36
C THR A 182 -2.56 2.87 7.88
N GLY A 183 -3.66 2.67 7.16
CA GLY A 183 -3.66 2.22 5.76
C GLY A 183 -4.60 3.05 4.86
N ARG A 184 -4.49 4.40 4.85
CA ARG A 184 -5.33 5.25 4.00
C ARG A 184 -4.81 5.27 2.57
N LEU A 185 -5.69 5.57 1.62
CA LEU A 185 -5.34 5.72 0.22
C LEU A 185 -4.17 6.70 0.07
N HIS A 186 -3.14 6.36 -0.68
CA HIS A 186 -1.95 7.18 -0.93
C HIS A 186 -1.29 7.79 0.33
N GLN A 187 -1.49 7.23 1.51
CA GLN A 187 -1.12 7.85 2.79
C GLN A 187 0.35 8.29 2.85
N ILE A 188 1.28 7.40 2.54
CA ILE A 188 2.73 7.72 2.58
C ILE A 188 3.04 8.86 1.62
N ARG A 189 2.49 8.82 0.42
CA ARG A 189 2.69 9.81 -0.65
C ARG A 189 2.22 11.20 -0.21
N ALA A 190 0.99 11.27 0.32
CA ALA A 190 0.41 12.52 0.83
C ALA A 190 1.21 13.06 2.03
N HIS A 191 1.50 12.22 3.03
CA HIS A 191 2.22 12.65 4.24
C HIS A 191 3.64 13.13 3.96
N LEU A 192 4.40 12.42 3.10
CA LEU A 192 5.76 12.85 2.74
C LEU A 192 5.73 14.17 1.96
N ALA A 193 4.77 14.37 1.05
CA ALA A 193 4.59 15.65 0.37
C ALA A 193 4.29 16.78 1.36
N MET A 194 3.39 16.57 2.35
CA MET A 194 3.04 17.56 3.37
C MET A 194 4.19 17.96 4.29
N VAL A 195 5.20 17.10 4.47
CA VAL A 195 6.39 17.42 5.26
C VAL A 195 7.55 17.94 4.40
N GLY A 196 7.30 18.24 3.12
CA GLY A 196 8.27 18.83 2.21
C GLY A 196 9.23 17.83 1.55
N CYS A 197 8.94 16.54 1.64
CA CYS A 197 9.74 15.45 1.10
C CYS A 197 8.94 14.60 0.11
N PRO A 198 8.43 15.16 -1.01
CA PRO A 198 7.68 14.37 -1.97
C PRO A 198 8.56 13.25 -2.54
N ILE A 199 7.96 12.11 -2.77
CA ILE A 199 8.64 10.95 -3.35
C ILE A 199 9.09 11.28 -4.78
N VAL A 200 10.26 10.79 -5.19
CA VAL A 200 10.72 10.89 -6.58
C VAL A 200 9.72 10.15 -7.47
N GLY A 201 9.30 10.77 -8.58
CA GLY A 201 8.24 10.26 -9.45
C GLY A 201 6.81 10.55 -8.98
N GLU A 202 6.60 11.29 -7.87
CA GLU A 202 5.26 11.68 -7.42
C GLU A 202 4.56 12.61 -8.41
N ARG A 203 3.31 12.26 -8.79
CA ARG A 203 2.54 13.00 -9.81
C ARG A 203 1.27 13.65 -9.26
N VAL A 204 0.72 13.11 -8.17
CA VAL A 204 -0.58 13.50 -7.60
C VAL A 204 -0.44 14.65 -6.61
N TYR A 205 0.57 14.60 -5.73
CA TYR A 205 0.75 15.51 -4.59
C TYR A 205 1.74 16.64 -4.85
N ARG A 206 1.95 17.05 -6.11
CA ARG A 206 2.91 18.10 -6.50
C ARG A 206 2.51 19.50 -6.02
N ALA A 207 1.22 19.79 -5.92
CA ALA A 207 0.71 21.10 -5.51
C ALA A 207 0.95 21.40 -4.02
N GLU A 208 1.24 20.36 -3.22
CA GLU A 208 1.51 20.48 -1.78
C GLU A 208 3.00 20.70 -1.49
N LEU A 209 3.83 20.87 -2.53
CA LEU A 209 5.24 21.14 -2.38
C LEU A 209 5.46 22.55 -1.81
N PRO A 210 6.42 22.73 -0.88
CA PRO A 210 6.88 24.05 -0.49
C PRO A 210 7.32 24.87 -1.70
N PRO A 211 7.11 26.19 -1.71
CA PRO A 211 7.34 27.06 -2.88
C PRO A 211 8.76 26.97 -3.49
N ASN A 212 9.74 26.57 -2.70
CA ASN A 212 11.15 26.45 -3.13
C ASN A 212 11.59 25.01 -3.44
N THR A 213 10.67 24.05 -3.47
CA THR A 213 11.01 22.69 -3.89
C THR A 213 11.23 22.71 -5.39
N SER A 214 12.33 22.12 -5.86
CA SER A 214 12.61 21.94 -7.31
C SER A 214 11.39 21.27 -7.96
N ARG A 215 10.52 22.04 -8.60
CA ARG A 215 9.40 21.53 -9.37
C ARG A 215 10.02 20.83 -10.57
N ALA A 216 10.02 19.50 -10.55
CA ALA A 216 10.18 18.79 -11.81
C ALA A 216 9.19 19.42 -12.82
N PRO A 217 9.63 19.72 -14.05
CA PRO A 217 8.76 20.40 -15.01
C PRO A 217 7.41 19.70 -15.11
N ALA A 218 6.34 20.49 -15.26
CA ALA A 218 4.97 20.02 -15.45
C ALA A 218 4.81 19.38 -16.84
N GLY A 219 5.66 18.41 -17.14
CA GLY A 219 5.65 17.56 -18.30
C GLY A 219 5.71 16.13 -17.81
N ARG A 220 5.15 15.22 -18.54
CA ARG A 220 5.12 13.78 -18.25
C ARG A 220 6.51 13.30 -17.79
N SER A 221 6.82 13.44 -16.50
CA SER A 221 7.95 12.76 -15.90
C SER A 221 7.66 11.28 -16.08
N GLN A 222 8.43 10.61 -16.91
CA GLN A 222 8.39 9.16 -17.07
C GLN A 222 9.08 8.46 -15.90
N GLU A 223 9.53 9.22 -14.90
CA GLU A 223 10.19 8.69 -13.72
C GLU A 223 9.23 7.82 -12.92
N PRO A 224 9.64 6.59 -12.59
CA PRO A 224 8.87 5.69 -11.74
C PRO A 224 8.73 6.29 -10.32
N LEU A 225 7.63 5.97 -9.66
CA LEU A 225 7.45 6.32 -8.25
C LEU A 225 8.40 5.49 -7.38
N LEU A 226 9.39 6.12 -6.76
CA LEU A 226 10.38 5.41 -5.94
C LEU A 226 9.86 5.15 -4.53
N LEU A 227 8.79 4.35 -4.43
CA LEU A 227 8.17 3.86 -3.21
C LEU A 227 7.95 2.35 -3.33
N GLN A 228 8.41 1.58 -2.35
CA GLN A 228 8.28 0.13 -2.34
C GLN A 228 7.85 -0.39 -0.96
N ALA A 229 6.85 -1.27 -0.92
CA ALA A 229 6.48 -2.06 0.26
C ALA A 229 7.54 -3.14 0.47
N TRP A 230 8.62 -2.78 1.17
CA TRP A 230 9.84 -3.58 1.24
C TRP A 230 9.75 -4.76 2.20
N GLU A 231 9.19 -4.57 3.39
CA GLU A 231 9.13 -5.59 4.43
C GLU A 231 7.75 -5.58 5.10
N ILE A 232 7.25 -6.77 5.38
CA ILE A 232 6.08 -6.96 6.23
C ILE A 232 6.39 -8.01 7.30
N GLU A 233 5.94 -7.77 8.54
CA GLU A 233 6.09 -8.71 9.64
C GLU A 233 4.72 -8.99 10.26
N PHE A 234 4.36 -10.26 10.36
CA PHE A 234 3.09 -10.74 10.88
C PHE A 234 3.27 -12.06 11.67
N ARG A 235 2.26 -12.51 12.41
CA ARG A 235 2.22 -13.84 13.01
C ARG A 235 1.44 -14.78 12.11
N CYS A 236 2.04 -15.91 11.72
CA CYS A 236 1.34 -16.97 11.00
C CYS A 236 0.36 -17.73 11.92
N VAL A 237 -0.44 -18.63 11.35
CA VAL A 237 -1.44 -19.43 12.11
C VAL A 237 -0.80 -20.20 13.28
N ALA A 238 0.42 -20.68 13.11
CA ALA A 238 1.18 -21.36 14.18
C ALA A 238 1.69 -20.40 15.29
N GLY A 239 1.37 -19.09 15.22
CA GLY A 239 1.79 -18.10 16.20
C GLY A 239 3.22 -17.59 16.01
N THR A 240 3.99 -18.16 15.08
CA THR A 240 5.36 -17.77 14.79
C THR A 240 5.38 -16.43 14.03
N ARG A 241 6.32 -15.56 14.41
CA ARG A 241 6.55 -14.30 13.71
C ARG A 241 7.28 -14.55 12.40
N GLN A 242 6.69 -14.11 11.31
CA GLN A 242 7.23 -14.18 9.96
C GLN A 242 7.63 -12.79 9.49
N ARG A 243 8.79 -12.69 8.87
CA ARG A 243 9.29 -11.47 8.23
C ARG A 243 9.54 -11.76 6.77
N VAL A 244 8.78 -11.10 5.91
CA VAL A 244 8.83 -11.29 4.47
C VAL A 244 9.33 -10.01 3.81
N ARG A 245 10.30 -10.13 2.90
CA ARG A 245 10.91 -9.02 2.18
C ARG A 245 10.76 -9.17 0.67
N SER A 246 10.46 -8.08 0.00
CA SER A 246 10.53 -7.94 -1.44
C SER A 246 11.95 -7.59 -1.87
N LYS A 247 12.38 -8.06 -3.05
CA LYS A 247 13.60 -7.56 -3.68
C LYS A 247 13.37 -6.13 -4.16
N LEU A 248 14.38 -5.29 -3.96
CA LEU A 248 14.26 -3.90 -4.39
C LEU A 248 14.16 -3.79 -5.91
N GLY A 249 13.26 -2.92 -6.36
CA GLY A 249 13.09 -2.61 -7.77
C GLY A 249 14.33 -1.98 -8.39
N ILE A 250 14.56 -2.26 -9.67
CA ILE A 250 15.76 -1.82 -10.38
C ILE A 250 15.94 -0.29 -10.35
N ASP A 251 14.85 0.47 -10.46
CA ASP A 251 14.91 1.94 -10.48
C ASP A 251 15.39 2.49 -9.13
N MET A 252 14.93 1.91 -8.02
CA MET A 252 15.36 2.30 -6.68
C MET A 252 16.83 1.95 -6.44
N LEU A 253 17.27 0.75 -6.90
CA LEU A 253 18.67 0.32 -6.83
C LEU A 253 19.57 1.24 -7.66
N GLN A 254 19.18 1.56 -8.89
CA GLN A 254 19.94 2.44 -9.77
C GLN A 254 20.09 3.85 -9.16
N PHE A 255 18.99 4.42 -8.67
CA PHE A 255 19.01 5.74 -8.03
C PHE A 255 19.94 5.76 -6.81
N ALA A 256 19.80 4.77 -5.91
CA ALA A 256 20.63 4.69 -4.72
C ALA A 256 22.12 4.50 -5.05
N THR A 257 22.44 3.70 -6.07
CA THR A 257 23.82 3.52 -6.58
C THR A 257 24.40 4.82 -7.10
N GLN A 258 23.64 5.61 -7.88
CA GLN A 258 24.06 6.94 -8.36
C GLN A 258 24.35 7.89 -7.20
N GLN A 259 23.58 7.80 -6.11
CA GLN A 259 23.80 8.60 -4.90
C GLN A 259 24.89 8.01 -3.97
N ARG A 260 25.44 6.82 -4.28
CA ARG A 260 26.37 6.06 -3.42
C ARG A 260 25.79 5.72 -2.04
N TRP A 261 24.51 5.47 -1.99
CA TRP A 261 23.81 5.09 -0.73
C TRP A 261 23.86 3.58 -0.50
N GLN A 262 24.02 3.20 0.75
CA GLN A 262 23.80 1.83 1.17
C GLN A 262 22.31 1.61 1.40
N ILE A 263 21.76 0.59 0.77
CA ILE A 263 20.36 0.19 0.97
C ILE A 263 20.35 -0.95 1.99
N PRO A 264 19.38 -0.99 2.93
CA PRO A 264 19.23 -2.13 3.83
C PRO A 264 18.93 -3.39 3.02
N VAL A 265 19.62 -4.50 3.31
CA VAL A 265 19.50 -5.81 2.64
C VAL A 265 18.65 -6.74 3.51
#